data_3fd48abb3da18ac5bd8d66bb920151a0
#
_entry.id   3fd48abb3da18ac5bd8d66bb920151a0
#
_cell.length_a   1.000
_cell.length_b   1.000
_cell.length_c   1.000
_cell.angle_alpha   90.00
_cell.angle_beta   90.00
_cell.angle_gamma   90.00
#
_symmetry.space_group_name_H-M   'P 1'
#
loop_
_entity.id
_entity.type
_entity.pdbx_description
1 polymer ?
#
loop_
_entity_poly.entity_id
_entity_poly.type
_entity_poly.pdbx_seq_one_letter_code
_entity_poly.pdbx_strand_id
1 'polypeptide(L)'
;MYIVQARPITVLPPEWTLPEKDVIYTKGSLAEHLPNPVTPLFATLGLEIVNRASALLWIDMFGKSAKKLLPENGAYTIINGYVYLSANSKPLLIAVKSLSPRSLRRALTNSVARWETARKEFEDVIKQWEEKPMHMLNAHQIMEGIQTVFYGACIYFTRIQFTLPAASISETLFTKFFQGAARRAGITDTSVLLLGFDTIALQSEKNLWDLSEWAKQNNTLGFYLKSNPATKIAEDFKSSILPAEVSQDVWIEWKSRINAYFKEFGCTAYEFDFAYATPQEILTPTFESIKAFLEEKGENPYLRQIAFEKRRKQAENEILQQIGGHRKKLFLKLLHWAQNTAPMRENAIYLMGMGHPLIRRMLQEISERLLTGGAISHLDDIYWLTKTDWKRS
;
A
#
# COMPACT_ATOMS: atom_id res chain seq x y z
N MET A 1 11.90 -19.60 1.05
CA MET A 1 11.58 -19.59 2.51
C MET A 1 12.91 -19.46 3.24
N TYR A 2 13.36 -18.21 3.46
CA TYR A 2 14.57 -17.96 4.24
C TYR A 2 14.18 -17.98 5.71
N ILE A 3 14.58 -19.06 6.39
CA ILE A 3 14.52 -19.15 7.84
C ILE A 3 15.65 -18.24 8.34
N VAL A 4 15.31 -17.05 8.81
CA VAL A 4 16.21 -16.28 9.66
C VAL A 4 16.40 -17.13 10.93
N GLN A 5 17.58 -17.71 11.09
CA GLN A 5 17.93 -18.34 12.35
C GLN A 5 17.99 -17.24 13.42
N ALA A 6 16.92 -17.11 14.17
CA ALA A 6 16.89 -16.29 15.36
C ALA A 6 17.97 -16.82 16.32
N ARG A 7 18.99 -16.00 16.61
CA ARG A 7 19.90 -16.29 17.75
C ARG A 7 19.04 -16.37 19.02
N PRO A 8 19.31 -17.30 19.92
CA PRO A 8 18.65 -17.29 21.22
C PRO A 8 19.06 -16.03 21.98
N ILE A 9 18.28 -14.99 21.86
CA ILE A 9 18.34 -13.88 22.77
C ILE A 9 17.79 -14.44 24.09
N THR A 10 18.55 -14.34 25.16
CA THR A 10 18.06 -14.53 26.54
C THR A 10 17.14 -13.35 26.83
N VAL A 11 15.98 -13.34 26.22
CA VAL A 11 14.94 -12.37 26.47
C VAL A 11 14.19 -12.89 27.67
N LEU A 12 14.19 -12.12 28.76
CA LEU A 12 13.19 -12.25 29.78
C LEU A 12 11.83 -12.35 29.08
N PRO A 13 10.95 -13.27 29.48
CA PRO A 13 9.64 -13.38 28.85
C PRO A 13 9.01 -11.99 28.85
N PRO A 14 8.50 -11.51 27.69
CA PRO A 14 7.92 -10.17 27.62
C PRO A 14 6.84 -10.08 28.69
N GLU A 15 6.88 -9.04 29.51
CA GLU A 15 5.77 -8.73 30.39
C GLU A 15 4.55 -8.48 29.51
N TRP A 16 3.55 -9.37 29.63
CA TRP A 16 2.32 -9.24 28.84
C TRP A 16 1.56 -8.01 29.30
N THR A 17 1.43 -7.05 28.40
CA THR A 17 0.61 -5.86 28.62
C THR A 17 -0.87 -6.22 28.43
N LEU A 18 -1.67 -6.01 29.49
CA LEU A 18 -3.12 -6.20 29.39
C LEU A 18 -3.77 -4.94 28.78
N PRO A 19 -4.84 -5.10 27.99
CA PRO A 19 -5.64 -3.97 27.51
C PRO A 19 -6.19 -3.13 28.66
N GLU A 20 -6.20 -1.80 28.50
CA GLU A 20 -6.78 -0.88 29.46
C GLU A 20 -8.29 -1.05 29.53
N LYS A 21 -8.86 -0.92 30.73
CA LYS A 21 -10.31 -0.87 30.90
C LYS A 21 -10.86 0.41 30.26
N ASP A 22 -12.06 0.32 29.69
CA ASP A 22 -12.74 1.43 29.01
C ASP A 22 -12.08 1.95 27.70
N VAL A 23 -11.07 1.25 27.17
CA VAL A 23 -10.49 1.49 25.84
C VAL A 23 -10.93 0.38 24.88
N ILE A 24 -11.38 0.76 23.71
CA ILE A 24 -11.68 -0.16 22.60
C ILE A 24 -10.43 -0.31 21.76
N TYR A 25 -10.01 -1.54 21.51
CA TYR A 25 -8.91 -1.89 20.63
C TYR A 25 -9.43 -2.63 19.42
N THR A 26 -9.03 -2.19 18.24
CA THR A 26 -9.37 -2.88 16.98
C THR A 26 -8.14 -2.96 16.08
N LYS A 27 -8.10 -3.97 15.24
CA LYS A 27 -7.03 -4.07 14.24
C LYS A 27 -7.08 -2.90 13.23
N GLY A 28 -8.25 -2.41 12.82
CA GLY A 28 -8.39 -1.30 11.88
C GLY A 28 -7.67 -1.53 10.54
N SER A 29 -7.78 -0.61 9.61
CA SER A 29 -7.15 -0.73 8.28
C SER A 29 -5.62 -0.67 8.31
N LEU A 30 -5.02 0.06 9.24
CA LEU A 30 -3.56 0.10 9.36
C LEU A 30 -2.98 -1.25 9.79
N ALA A 31 -3.69 -1.99 10.65
CA ALA A 31 -3.20 -3.26 11.14
C ALA A 31 -3.26 -4.39 10.11
N GLU A 32 -3.98 -4.22 9.00
CA GLU A 32 -3.88 -5.12 7.85
C GLU A 32 -2.49 -5.03 7.20
N HIS A 33 -1.85 -3.86 7.31
CA HIS A 33 -0.50 -3.61 6.83
C HIS A 33 0.58 -3.75 7.91
N LEU A 34 0.21 -4.16 9.12
CA LEU A 34 1.08 -4.46 10.24
C LEU A 34 0.60 -5.76 10.93
N PRO A 35 0.55 -6.89 10.18
CA PRO A 35 -0.01 -8.15 10.69
C PRO A 35 0.88 -8.79 11.75
N ASN A 36 2.18 -8.52 11.70
CA ASN A 36 3.22 -9.08 12.56
C ASN A 36 3.61 -8.12 13.70
N PRO A 37 4.31 -8.62 14.74
CA PRO A 37 4.94 -7.74 15.72
C PRO A 37 5.90 -6.77 15.03
N VAL A 38 5.77 -5.48 15.35
CA VAL A 38 6.58 -4.43 14.74
C VAL A 38 7.97 -4.35 15.36
N THR A 39 8.94 -3.90 14.56
CA THR A 39 10.32 -3.70 15.02
C THR A 39 10.43 -2.55 16.03
N PRO A 40 11.47 -2.53 16.90
CA PRO A 40 11.73 -1.44 17.84
C PRO A 40 11.85 -0.07 17.15
N LEU A 41 12.44 -0.01 15.96
CA LEU A 41 12.52 1.23 15.18
C LEU A 41 11.12 1.73 14.79
N PHE A 42 10.28 0.87 14.25
CA PHE A 42 8.91 1.26 13.89
C PHE A 42 8.09 1.60 15.15
N ALA A 43 8.24 0.83 16.22
CA ALA A 43 7.53 1.06 17.46
C ALA A 43 7.82 2.44 18.07
N THR A 44 9.07 2.92 17.98
CA THR A 44 9.50 4.16 18.64
C THR A 44 9.52 5.38 17.73
N LEU A 45 9.84 5.21 16.46
CA LEU A 45 9.87 6.27 15.45
C LEU A 45 8.59 6.29 14.61
N GLY A 46 8.23 5.15 14.02
CA GLY A 46 7.11 5.04 13.10
C GLY A 46 5.79 5.33 13.79
N LEU A 47 5.51 4.70 14.93
CA LEU A 47 4.23 4.87 15.63
C LEU A 47 4.02 6.28 16.16
N GLU A 48 5.08 6.98 16.60
CA GLU A 48 4.99 8.39 16.99
C GLU A 48 4.51 9.26 15.83
N ILE A 49 5.05 9.04 14.62
CA ILE A 49 4.69 9.78 13.41
C ILE A 49 3.24 9.43 12.99
N VAL A 50 2.87 8.16 13.03
CA VAL A 50 1.50 7.71 12.76
C VAL A 50 0.51 8.38 13.71
N ASN A 51 0.79 8.41 15.01
CA ASN A 51 -0.08 9.04 15.99
C ASN A 51 -0.22 10.56 15.78
N ARG A 52 0.88 11.24 15.44
CA ARG A 52 0.86 12.68 15.12
C ARG A 52 0.00 12.97 13.88
N ALA A 53 0.11 12.17 12.84
CA ALA A 53 -0.68 12.35 11.61
C ALA A 53 -2.16 11.98 11.84
N SER A 54 -2.44 10.87 12.53
CA SER A 54 -3.80 10.42 12.78
C SER A 54 -4.59 11.35 13.70
N ALA A 55 -3.92 12.09 14.58
CA ALA A 55 -4.59 13.11 15.40
C ALA A 55 -5.33 14.16 14.55
N LEU A 56 -4.83 14.49 13.36
CA LEU A 56 -5.52 15.40 12.42
C LEU A 56 -6.85 14.82 11.95
N LEU A 57 -6.91 13.50 11.65
CA LEU A 57 -8.15 12.83 11.27
C LEU A 57 -9.22 12.96 12.37
N TRP A 58 -8.83 12.69 13.61
CA TRP A 58 -9.73 12.78 14.75
C TRP A 58 -10.23 14.21 14.98
N ILE A 59 -9.35 15.20 14.78
CA ILE A 59 -9.70 16.62 14.88
C ILE A 59 -10.69 17.02 13.76
N ASP A 60 -10.45 16.56 12.53
CA ASP A 60 -11.33 16.85 11.39
C ASP A 60 -12.72 16.21 11.56
N MET A 61 -12.78 15.01 12.14
CA MET A 61 -14.04 14.31 12.37
C MET A 61 -14.84 14.86 13.57
N PHE A 62 -14.17 15.14 14.67
CA PHE A 62 -14.80 15.37 15.98
C PHE A 62 -14.47 16.74 16.59
N GLY A 63 -13.66 17.56 15.91
CA GLY A 63 -13.27 18.89 16.38
C GLY A 63 -12.61 18.86 17.75
N LYS A 64 -12.99 19.79 18.63
CA LYS A 64 -12.42 19.89 19.99
C LYS A 64 -12.64 18.65 20.87
N SER A 65 -13.62 17.80 20.52
CA SER A 65 -13.89 16.57 21.25
C SER A 65 -12.88 15.46 20.96
N ALA A 66 -12.08 15.56 19.89
CA ALA A 66 -11.09 14.58 19.50
C ALA A 66 -10.13 14.22 20.65
N LYS A 67 -9.68 15.22 21.41
CA LYS A 67 -8.77 15.02 22.55
C LYS A 67 -9.34 14.10 23.64
N LYS A 68 -10.67 14.05 23.80
CA LYS A 68 -11.34 13.16 24.78
C LYS A 68 -11.53 11.73 24.25
N LEU A 69 -11.47 11.57 22.92
CA LEU A 69 -11.69 10.29 22.26
C LEU A 69 -10.43 9.43 22.26
N LEU A 70 -9.27 10.06 22.21
CA LEU A 70 -7.98 9.39 22.16
C LEU A 70 -7.50 9.02 23.56
N PRO A 71 -6.97 7.81 23.76
CA PRO A 71 -6.16 7.47 24.93
C PRO A 71 -4.90 8.34 25.02
N GLU A 72 -4.24 8.36 26.17
CA GLU A 72 -3.00 9.14 26.36
C GLU A 72 -1.90 8.76 25.37
N ASN A 73 -1.84 7.47 25.02
CA ASN A 73 -0.86 6.92 24.08
C ASN A 73 -1.18 7.18 22.59
N GLY A 74 -2.27 7.89 22.29
CA GLY A 74 -2.68 8.23 20.92
C GLY A 74 -3.71 7.27 20.33
N ALA A 75 -3.96 7.44 19.02
CA ALA A 75 -4.93 6.62 18.28
C ALA A 75 -4.42 5.20 18.00
N TYR A 76 -3.12 5.02 17.91
CA TYR A 76 -2.49 3.73 17.68
C TYR A 76 -1.55 3.39 18.85
N THR A 77 -1.66 2.18 19.33
CA THR A 77 -0.85 1.65 20.43
C THR A 77 -0.31 0.28 20.12
N ILE A 78 0.74 -0.12 20.83
CA ILE A 78 1.31 -1.47 20.74
C ILE A 78 0.92 -2.25 21.99
N ILE A 79 0.38 -3.45 21.78
CA ILE A 79 0.12 -4.43 22.82
C ILE A 79 0.86 -5.70 22.42
N ASN A 80 1.83 -6.10 23.23
CA ASN A 80 2.63 -7.32 23.00
C ASN A 80 3.26 -7.38 21.59
N GLY A 81 3.77 -6.26 21.11
CA GLY A 81 4.40 -6.12 19.79
C GLY A 81 3.44 -5.81 18.63
N TYR A 82 2.14 -5.98 18.81
CA TYR A 82 1.16 -5.77 17.75
C TYR A 82 0.51 -4.38 17.83
N VAL A 83 0.32 -3.74 16.67
CA VAL A 83 -0.34 -2.45 16.57
C VAL A 83 -1.85 -2.58 16.57
N TYR A 84 -2.51 -1.73 17.35
CA TYR A 84 -3.96 -1.61 17.46
C TYR A 84 -4.39 -0.15 17.32
N LEU A 85 -5.52 0.07 16.65
CA LEU A 85 -6.27 1.31 16.76
C LEU A 85 -6.99 1.32 18.11
N SER A 86 -6.84 2.38 18.89
CA SER A 86 -7.39 2.53 20.23
C SER A 86 -8.25 3.78 20.37
N ALA A 87 -9.34 3.68 21.11
CA ALA A 87 -10.21 4.80 21.41
C ALA A 87 -10.92 4.60 22.75
N ASN A 88 -11.13 5.70 23.48
CA ASN A 88 -11.91 5.70 24.70
C ASN A 88 -13.38 5.35 24.41
N SER A 89 -13.90 4.28 25.02
CA SER A 89 -15.19 3.67 24.67
C SER A 89 -16.38 4.59 24.87
N LYS A 90 -16.52 5.21 26.04
CA LYS A 90 -17.65 6.10 26.36
C LYS A 90 -17.68 7.38 25.52
N PRO A 91 -16.58 8.16 25.39
CA PRO A 91 -16.53 9.29 24.49
C PRO A 91 -16.78 8.94 23.03
N LEU A 92 -16.26 7.81 22.55
CA LEU A 92 -16.45 7.35 21.17
C LEU A 92 -17.94 7.12 20.86
N LEU A 93 -18.66 6.41 21.73
CA LEU A 93 -20.10 6.17 21.56
C LEU A 93 -20.92 7.45 21.51
N ILE A 94 -20.57 8.46 22.32
CA ILE A 94 -21.22 9.77 22.31
C ILE A 94 -20.91 10.49 21.00
N ALA A 95 -19.66 10.50 20.58
CA ALA A 95 -19.22 11.17 19.35
C ALA A 95 -19.87 10.56 18.09
N VAL A 96 -19.93 9.25 17.99
CA VAL A 96 -20.59 8.55 16.85
C VAL A 96 -22.08 8.89 16.80
N LYS A 97 -22.77 8.91 17.94
CA LYS A 97 -24.18 9.32 18.01
C LYS A 97 -24.42 10.78 17.65
N SER A 98 -23.43 11.65 17.83
CA SER A 98 -23.51 13.08 17.53
C SER A 98 -23.08 13.45 16.11
N LEU A 99 -22.61 12.49 15.30
CA LEU A 99 -22.28 12.70 13.89
C LEU A 99 -23.51 13.19 13.12
N SER A 100 -23.46 14.43 12.64
CA SER A 100 -24.54 14.99 11.86
C SER A 100 -24.53 14.49 10.42
N PRO A 101 -25.69 14.41 9.74
CA PRO A 101 -25.74 14.10 8.30
C PRO A 101 -24.91 15.07 7.45
N ARG A 102 -24.73 16.31 7.91
CA ARG A 102 -23.89 17.32 7.25
C ARG A 102 -22.41 16.96 7.34
N SER A 103 -21.92 16.49 8.49
CA SER A 103 -20.54 16.03 8.67
C SER A 103 -20.23 14.82 7.80
N LEU A 104 -21.15 13.86 7.78
CA LEU A 104 -21.04 12.67 6.92
C LEU A 104 -21.05 13.04 5.44
N ARG A 105 -21.96 13.91 5.01
CA ARG A 105 -21.99 14.41 3.62
C ARG A 105 -20.68 15.13 3.26
N ARG A 106 -20.13 15.96 4.14
CA ARG A 106 -18.84 16.63 3.90
C ARG A 106 -17.69 15.63 3.78
N ALA A 107 -17.69 14.56 4.57
CA ALA A 107 -16.70 13.49 4.47
C ALA A 107 -16.78 12.74 3.14
N LEU A 108 -17.99 12.50 2.62
CA LEU A 108 -18.21 11.73 1.40
C LEU A 108 -18.14 12.54 0.10
N THR A 109 -18.33 13.88 0.17
CA THR A 109 -18.23 14.74 -1.01
C THR A 109 -16.78 15.06 -1.36
N ASN A 110 -16.47 15.12 -2.67
CA ASN A 110 -15.15 15.44 -3.22
C ASN A 110 -14.03 14.50 -2.77
N SER A 111 -14.34 13.24 -2.44
CA SER A 111 -13.37 12.25 -1.99
C SER A 111 -12.25 12.03 -3.02
N VAL A 112 -12.60 11.98 -4.31
CA VAL A 112 -11.63 11.84 -5.42
C VAL A 112 -10.66 13.01 -5.46
N ALA A 113 -11.17 14.25 -5.49
CA ALA A 113 -10.33 15.44 -5.57
C ALA A 113 -9.41 15.57 -4.34
N ARG A 114 -9.90 15.19 -3.15
CA ARG A 114 -9.08 15.18 -1.93
C ARG A 114 -7.98 14.14 -1.98
N TRP A 115 -8.28 12.97 -2.52
CA TRP A 115 -7.28 11.92 -2.74
C TRP A 115 -6.21 12.38 -3.72
N GLU A 116 -6.59 12.92 -4.88
CA GLU A 116 -5.65 13.42 -5.88
C GLU A 116 -4.74 14.52 -5.32
N THR A 117 -5.31 15.45 -4.53
CA THR A 117 -4.51 16.48 -3.85
C THR A 117 -3.51 15.85 -2.86
N ALA A 118 -3.97 14.91 -2.03
CA ALA A 118 -3.11 14.23 -1.06
C ALA A 118 -2.00 13.41 -1.74
N ARG A 119 -2.32 12.75 -2.85
CA ARG A 119 -1.35 12.01 -3.67
C ARG A 119 -0.26 12.95 -4.18
N LYS A 120 -0.66 14.05 -4.82
CA LYS A 120 0.28 15.02 -5.38
C LYS A 120 1.19 15.63 -4.30
N GLU A 121 0.62 16.05 -3.18
CA GLU A 121 1.40 16.58 -2.05
C GLU A 121 2.43 15.57 -1.55
N PHE A 122 2.09 14.29 -1.52
CA PHE A 122 3.03 13.25 -1.09
C PHE A 122 4.09 12.94 -2.16
N GLU A 123 3.72 12.91 -3.44
CA GLU A 123 4.66 12.80 -4.57
C GLU A 123 5.70 13.93 -4.54
N ASP A 124 5.26 15.17 -4.28
CA ASP A 124 6.16 16.34 -4.18
C ASP A 124 7.16 16.18 -3.03
N VAL A 125 6.73 15.66 -1.87
CA VAL A 125 7.63 15.37 -0.74
C VAL A 125 8.67 14.31 -1.11
N ILE A 126 8.25 13.22 -1.75
CA ILE A 126 9.17 12.15 -2.18
C ILE A 126 10.19 12.72 -3.16
N LYS A 127 9.74 13.42 -4.20
CA LYS A 127 10.61 14.01 -5.22
C LYS A 127 11.66 14.95 -4.61
N GLN A 128 11.24 15.81 -3.68
CA GLN A 128 12.14 16.75 -3.00
C GLN A 128 13.29 16.03 -2.26
N TRP A 129 13.03 14.84 -1.72
CA TRP A 129 14.04 14.07 -1.00
C TRP A 129 14.84 13.13 -1.92
N GLU A 130 14.26 12.65 -3.02
CA GLU A 130 14.97 11.86 -4.03
C GLU A 130 16.05 12.67 -4.78
N GLU A 131 15.85 13.97 -4.94
CA GLU A 131 16.79 14.87 -5.61
C GLU A 131 18.03 15.18 -4.75
N LYS A 132 17.99 14.88 -3.44
CA LYS A 132 19.12 15.16 -2.55
C LYS A 132 20.21 14.08 -2.67
N PRO A 133 21.50 14.45 -2.80
CA PRO A 133 22.59 13.50 -2.84
C PRO A 133 22.80 12.88 -1.45
N MET A 134 22.27 11.70 -1.21
CA MET A 134 22.17 11.06 0.11
C MET A 134 23.54 10.89 0.78
N HIS A 135 24.58 10.56 0.00
CA HIS A 135 25.95 10.39 0.50
C HIS A 135 26.56 11.69 1.06
N MET A 136 26.04 12.86 0.69
CA MET A 136 26.48 14.16 1.21
C MET A 136 25.72 14.60 2.47
N LEU A 137 24.62 13.95 2.79
CA LEU A 137 23.83 14.28 3.96
C LEU A 137 24.46 13.67 5.21
N ASN A 138 24.45 14.39 6.33
CA ASN A 138 24.78 13.81 7.62
C ASN A 138 23.63 12.93 8.16
N ALA A 139 23.91 12.12 9.17
CA ALA A 139 22.93 11.19 9.73
C ALA A 139 21.66 11.90 10.23
N HIS A 140 21.78 13.09 10.81
CA HIS A 140 20.63 13.88 11.27
C HIS A 140 19.74 14.32 10.10
N GLN A 141 20.34 14.79 9.00
CA GLN A 141 19.59 15.19 7.80
C GLN A 141 18.90 14.00 7.13
N ILE A 142 19.53 12.82 7.10
CA ILE A 142 18.90 11.60 6.58
C ILE A 142 17.72 11.20 7.49
N MET A 143 17.88 11.29 8.80
CA MET A 143 16.80 11.01 9.75
C MET A 143 15.63 11.98 9.60
N GLU A 144 15.90 13.28 9.38
CA GLU A 144 14.87 14.27 9.04
C GLU A 144 14.13 13.89 7.77
N GLY A 145 14.87 13.39 6.76
CA GLY A 145 14.28 12.86 5.52
C GLY A 145 13.31 11.71 5.78
N ILE A 146 13.76 10.71 6.53
CA ILE A 146 12.92 9.56 6.90
C ILE A 146 11.64 10.03 7.60
N GLN A 147 11.77 10.92 8.59
CA GLN A 147 10.62 11.44 9.32
C GLN A 147 9.68 12.25 8.42
N THR A 148 10.21 13.05 7.52
CA THR A 148 9.42 13.90 6.61
C THR A 148 8.67 13.06 5.58
N VAL A 149 9.35 12.12 4.94
CA VAL A 149 8.74 11.23 3.95
C VAL A 149 7.70 10.32 4.61
N PHE A 150 8.00 9.74 5.77
CA PHE A 150 7.06 8.90 6.47
C PHE A 150 5.86 9.69 7.04
N TYR A 151 6.07 10.91 7.50
CA TYR A 151 4.96 11.80 7.88
C TYR A 151 4.07 12.12 6.67
N GLY A 152 4.64 12.37 5.49
CA GLY A 152 3.90 12.53 4.23
C GLY A 152 3.04 11.31 3.92
N ALA A 153 3.59 10.10 4.04
CA ALA A 153 2.86 8.85 3.89
C ALA A 153 1.69 8.73 4.88
N CYS A 154 1.92 9.08 6.15
CA CYS A 154 0.89 9.05 7.18
C CYS A 154 -0.22 10.10 6.94
N ILE A 155 0.11 11.28 6.46
CA ILE A 155 -0.88 12.30 6.05
C ILE A 155 -1.69 11.82 4.85
N TYR A 156 -1.02 11.25 3.83
CA TYR A 156 -1.70 10.61 2.70
C TYR A 156 -2.67 9.54 3.18
N PHE A 157 -2.22 8.58 3.99
CA PHE A 157 -3.05 7.54 4.59
C PHE A 157 -4.24 8.13 5.37
N THR A 158 -4.01 9.15 6.20
CA THR A 158 -5.06 9.82 6.98
C THR A 158 -6.14 10.42 6.06
N ARG A 159 -5.76 11.04 4.96
CA ARG A 159 -6.70 11.64 4.01
C ARG A 159 -7.49 10.60 3.22
N ILE A 160 -6.89 9.48 2.87
CA ILE A 160 -7.62 8.39 2.19
C ILE A 160 -8.59 7.64 3.10
N GLN A 161 -8.44 7.72 4.43
CA GLN A 161 -9.44 7.17 5.37
C GLN A 161 -10.85 7.75 5.17
N PHE A 162 -10.97 8.95 4.61
CA PHE A 162 -12.28 9.50 4.21
C PHE A 162 -12.75 9.03 2.82
N THR A 163 -11.80 8.61 2.00
CA THR A 163 -12.05 8.17 0.62
C THR A 163 -12.50 6.73 0.57
N LEU A 164 -11.86 5.85 1.34
CA LEU A 164 -12.19 4.43 1.43
C LEU A 164 -13.64 4.17 1.89
N PRO A 165 -14.16 4.84 2.95
CA PRO A 165 -15.55 4.71 3.33
C PRO A 165 -16.54 5.15 2.24
N ALA A 166 -16.18 6.19 1.45
CA ALA A 166 -17.04 6.62 0.34
C ALA A 166 -17.22 5.51 -0.70
N ALA A 167 -16.16 4.79 -1.04
CA ALA A 167 -16.21 3.64 -1.94
C ALA A 167 -17.04 2.50 -1.34
N SER A 168 -16.78 2.11 -0.10
CA SER A 168 -17.51 1.02 0.59
C SER A 168 -18.99 1.34 0.80
N ILE A 169 -19.32 2.59 1.14
CA ILE A 169 -20.72 3.03 1.30
C ILE A 169 -21.43 3.04 -0.06
N SER A 170 -20.78 3.54 -1.12
CA SER A 170 -21.36 3.57 -2.46
C SER A 170 -21.68 2.17 -2.96
N GLU A 171 -20.76 1.23 -2.78
CA GLU A 171 -20.94 -0.18 -3.13
C GLU A 171 -22.07 -0.84 -2.30
N THR A 172 -22.08 -0.62 -0.98
CA THR A 172 -23.10 -1.19 -0.09
C THR A 172 -24.49 -0.65 -0.42
N LEU A 173 -24.63 0.65 -0.60
CA LEU A 173 -25.90 1.26 -0.98
C LEU A 173 -26.38 0.75 -2.33
N PHE A 174 -25.49 0.72 -3.32
CA PHE A 174 -25.79 0.20 -4.64
C PHE A 174 -26.29 -1.24 -4.57
N THR A 175 -25.53 -2.13 -3.91
CA THR A 175 -25.88 -3.54 -3.76
C THR A 175 -27.22 -3.74 -3.06
N LYS A 176 -27.45 -3.10 -1.90
CA LYS A 176 -28.69 -3.26 -1.14
C LYS A 176 -29.91 -2.76 -1.90
N PHE A 177 -29.82 -1.61 -2.58
CA PHE A 177 -30.97 -1.04 -3.30
C PHE A 177 -31.36 -1.86 -4.54
N PHE A 178 -30.39 -2.48 -5.21
CA PHE A 178 -30.65 -3.14 -6.50
C PHE A 178 -30.53 -4.66 -6.47
N GLN A 179 -30.24 -5.26 -5.31
CA GLN A 179 -30.13 -6.71 -5.17
C GLN A 179 -31.38 -7.45 -5.70
N GLY A 180 -32.59 -6.92 -5.46
CA GLY A 180 -33.81 -7.50 -5.99
C GLY A 180 -33.95 -7.40 -7.52
N ALA A 181 -33.45 -6.33 -8.14
CA ALA A 181 -33.41 -6.18 -9.59
C ALA A 181 -32.34 -7.07 -10.21
N ALA A 182 -31.16 -7.14 -9.59
CA ALA A 182 -30.08 -8.01 -10.01
C ALA A 182 -30.52 -9.49 -10.00
N ARG A 183 -31.17 -9.95 -8.94
CA ARG A 183 -31.70 -11.32 -8.86
C ARG A 183 -32.72 -11.63 -9.96
N ARG A 184 -33.62 -10.69 -10.32
CA ARG A 184 -34.56 -10.88 -11.44
C ARG A 184 -33.88 -10.94 -12.80
N ALA A 185 -32.74 -10.26 -12.93
CA ALA A 185 -31.86 -10.32 -14.10
C ALA A 185 -30.94 -11.55 -14.12
N GLY A 186 -31.05 -12.45 -13.14
CA GLY A 186 -30.17 -13.62 -13.01
C GLY A 186 -28.76 -13.32 -12.49
N ILE A 187 -28.52 -12.10 -12.02
CA ILE A 187 -27.23 -11.67 -11.49
C ILE A 187 -27.18 -11.96 -9.98
N THR A 188 -26.40 -12.94 -9.60
CA THR A 188 -26.21 -13.35 -8.20
C THR A 188 -25.12 -12.56 -7.49
N ASP A 189 -24.11 -12.12 -8.26
CA ASP A 189 -22.97 -11.33 -7.76
C ASP A 189 -22.95 -9.94 -8.42
N THR A 190 -23.28 -8.93 -7.64
CA THR A 190 -23.28 -7.53 -8.09
C THR A 190 -21.88 -6.93 -8.25
N SER A 191 -20.83 -7.59 -7.76
CA SER A 191 -19.43 -7.15 -7.95
C SER A 191 -19.06 -7.10 -9.43
N VAL A 192 -19.71 -7.88 -10.29
CA VAL A 192 -19.54 -7.84 -11.75
C VAL A 192 -19.68 -6.43 -12.33
N LEU A 193 -20.49 -5.57 -11.70
CA LEU A 193 -20.71 -4.19 -12.13
C LEU A 193 -19.54 -3.24 -11.81
N LEU A 194 -18.59 -3.73 -11.04
CA LEU A 194 -17.39 -2.99 -10.63
C LEU A 194 -16.08 -3.57 -11.20
N LEU A 195 -16.17 -4.52 -12.14
CA LEU A 195 -15.01 -5.16 -12.77
C LEU A 195 -14.55 -4.44 -14.05
N GLY A 196 -13.30 -4.69 -14.46
CA GLY A 196 -12.75 -4.26 -15.75
C GLY A 196 -12.37 -2.78 -15.81
N PHE A 197 -12.19 -2.11 -14.68
CA PHE A 197 -11.60 -0.77 -14.64
C PHE A 197 -10.07 -0.83 -14.71
N ASP A 198 -9.48 0.21 -15.29
CA ASP A 198 -8.03 0.34 -15.37
C ASP A 198 -7.49 0.87 -14.03
N THR A 199 -7.01 -0.05 -13.19
CA THR A 199 -6.36 0.26 -11.91
C THR A 199 -4.85 0.23 -12.05
N ILE A 200 -4.12 0.86 -11.12
CA ILE A 200 -2.64 0.83 -11.11
C ILE A 200 -2.14 -0.63 -11.01
N ALA A 201 -2.81 -1.48 -10.23
CA ALA A 201 -2.47 -2.90 -10.15
C ALA A 201 -2.61 -3.61 -11.51
N LEU A 202 -3.68 -3.33 -12.27
CA LEU A 202 -3.85 -3.88 -13.61
C LEU A 202 -2.83 -3.30 -14.60
N GLN A 203 -2.49 -2.00 -14.49
CA GLN A 203 -1.45 -1.37 -15.30
C GLN A 203 -0.08 -2.00 -15.04
N SER A 204 0.25 -2.29 -13.79
CA SER A 204 1.44 -3.04 -13.40
C SER A 204 1.48 -4.43 -14.07
N GLU A 205 0.38 -5.17 -14.02
CA GLU A 205 0.29 -6.49 -14.65
C GLU A 205 0.40 -6.42 -16.18
N LYS A 206 -0.24 -5.44 -16.83
CA LYS A 206 -0.09 -5.18 -18.27
C LYS A 206 1.36 -4.88 -18.64
N ASN A 207 2.05 -4.09 -17.84
CA ASN A 207 3.45 -3.77 -18.07
C ASN A 207 4.35 -5.01 -17.96
N LEU A 208 4.09 -5.91 -16.99
CA LEU A 208 4.79 -7.20 -16.92
C LEU A 208 4.51 -8.09 -18.12
N TRP A 209 3.28 -8.09 -18.62
CA TRP A 209 2.92 -8.76 -19.87
C TRP A 209 3.70 -8.19 -21.05
N ASP A 210 3.71 -6.87 -21.22
CA ASP A 210 4.43 -6.21 -22.31
C ASP A 210 5.93 -6.48 -22.25
N LEU A 211 6.52 -6.52 -21.05
CA LEU A 211 7.91 -6.93 -20.83
C LEU A 211 8.15 -8.38 -21.28
N SER A 212 7.21 -9.27 -20.99
CA SER A 212 7.30 -10.66 -21.42
C SER A 212 7.20 -10.81 -22.95
N GLU A 213 6.28 -10.06 -23.59
CA GLU A 213 6.14 -10.07 -25.04
C GLU A 213 7.37 -9.49 -25.74
N TRP A 214 7.94 -8.42 -25.19
CA TRP A 214 9.19 -7.87 -25.69
C TRP A 214 10.35 -8.89 -25.56
N ALA A 215 10.44 -9.60 -24.45
CA ALA A 215 11.44 -10.65 -24.26
C ALA A 215 11.25 -11.83 -25.23
N LYS A 216 10.01 -12.20 -25.58
CA LYS A 216 9.73 -13.23 -26.62
C LYS A 216 10.29 -12.86 -27.99
N GLN A 217 10.24 -11.57 -28.36
CA GLN A 217 10.79 -11.09 -29.63
C GLN A 217 12.31 -11.17 -29.71
N ASN A 218 12.99 -11.28 -28.56
CA ASN A 218 14.43 -11.45 -28.44
C ASN A 218 14.75 -12.90 -28.04
N ASN A 219 14.93 -13.77 -29.03
CA ASN A 219 15.06 -15.20 -28.84
C ASN A 219 16.05 -15.62 -27.76
N THR A 220 17.23 -14.98 -27.70
CA THR A 220 18.27 -15.31 -26.71
C THR A 220 17.87 -14.91 -25.31
N LEU A 221 17.26 -13.74 -25.11
CA LEU A 221 16.74 -13.30 -23.83
C LEU A 221 15.54 -14.17 -23.40
N GLY A 222 14.59 -14.42 -24.30
CA GLY A 222 13.44 -15.27 -24.02
C GLY A 222 13.86 -16.69 -23.61
N PHE A 223 14.87 -17.26 -24.27
CA PHE A 223 15.45 -18.54 -23.88
C PHE A 223 16.10 -18.48 -22.50
N TYR A 224 16.94 -17.48 -22.24
CA TYR A 224 17.59 -17.28 -20.95
C TYR A 224 16.56 -17.18 -19.79
N LEU A 225 15.52 -16.35 -19.96
CA LEU A 225 14.49 -16.16 -18.93
C LEU A 225 13.67 -17.44 -18.67
N LYS A 226 13.38 -18.25 -19.72
CA LYS A 226 12.65 -19.51 -19.56
C LYS A 226 13.52 -20.57 -18.90
N SER A 227 14.80 -20.68 -19.27
CA SER A 227 15.70 -21.75 -18.84
C SER A 227 16.25 -21.58 -17.43
N ASN A 228 16.24 -20.37 -16.87
CA ASN A 228 16.78 -20.09 -15.54
C ASN A 228 15.69 -19.88 -14.50
N PRO A 229 15.91 -20.23 -13.22
CA PRO A 229 15.00 -19.90 -12.14
C PRO A 229 14.98 -18.38 -11.90
N ALA A 230 13.84 -17.85 -11.46
CA ALA A 230 13.66 -16.41 -11.23
C ALA A 230 14.65 -15.83 -10.20
N THR A 231 15.09 -16.64 -9.24
CA THR A 231 16.14 -16.26 -8.27
C THR A 231 17.46 -15.96 -8.96
N LYS A 232 17.89 -16.83 -9.90
CA LYS A 232 19.12 -16.60 -10.67
C LYS A 232 19.01 -15.35 -11.56
N ILE A 233 17.89 -15.17 -12.23
CA ILE A 233 17.62 -13.98 -13.05
C ILE A 233 17.73 -12.71 -12.18
N ALA A 234 17.17 -12.74 -10.98
CA ALA A 234 17.24 -11.63 -10.02
C ALA A 234 18.69 -11.35 -9.56
N GLU A 235 19.48 -12.39 -9.33
CA GLU A 235 20.90 -12.27 -8.97
C GLU A 235 21.72 -11.67 -10.10
N ASP A 236 21.59 -12.18 -11.33
CA ASP A 236 22.30 -11.68 -12.50
C ASP A 236 21.90 -10.22 -12.82
N PHE A 237 20.62 -9.89 -12.63
CA PHE A 237 20.13 -8.53 -12.77
C PHE A 237 20.77 -7.56 -11.74
N LYS A 238 20.82 -7.95 -10.46
CA LYS A 238 21.39 -7.15 -9.38
C LYS A 238 22.90 -6.97 -9.52
N SER A 239 23.62 -8.04 -9.81
CA SER A 239 25.08 -8.05 -9.95
C SER A 239 25.58 -7.49 -11.29
N SER A 240 24.64 -7.11 -12.17
CA SER A 240 24.95 -6.64 -13.52
C SER A 240 25.78 -7.61 -14.37
N ILE A 241 25.67 -8.90 -14.07
CA ILE A 241 26.31 -9.97 -14.85
C ILE A 241 25.56 -10.10 -16.17
N LEU A 242 26.30 -10.04 -17.28
CA LEU A 242 25.73 -10.30 -18.61
C LEU A 242 25.62 -11.83 -18.79
N PRO A 243 24.41 -12.37 -19.00
CA PRO A 243 24.24 -13.79 -19.35
C PRO A 243 24.95 -14.12 -20.66
N ALA A 244 25.65 -15.26 -20.71
CA ALA A 244 26.47 -15.63 -21.86
C ALA A 244 25.72 -15.74 -23.20
N GLU A 245 24.42 -16.10 -23.10
CA GLU A 245 23.53 -16.29 -24.24
C GLU A 245 22.92 -14.99 -24.78
N VAL A 246 23.00 -13.89 -24.01
CA VAL A 246 22.30 -12.64 -24.32
C VAL A 246 23.31 -11.57 -24.80
N SER A 247 23.00 -10.88 -25.87
CA SER A 247 23.86 -9.77 -26.32
C SER A 247 23.82 -8.59 -25.33
N GLN A 248 24.92 -7.85 -25.27
CA GLN A 248 25.06 -6.71 -24.35
C GLN A 248 23.96 -5.65 -24.56
N ASP A 249 23.63 -5.33 -25.81
CA ASP A 249 22.61 -4.31 -26.10
C ASP A 249 21.22 -4.72 -25.64
N VAL A 250 20.84 -5.98 -25.86
CA VAL A 250 19.56 -6.53 -25.40
C VAL A 250 19.50 -6.55 -23.87
N TRP A 251 20.61 -6.91 -23.21
CA TRP A 251 20.66 -6.93 -21.75
C TRP A 251 20.55 -5.54 -21.14
N ILE A 252 21.22 -4.53 -21.72
CA ILE A 252 21.12 -3.12 -21.28
C ILE A 252 19.69 -2.63 -21.44
N GLU A 253 19.06 -2.87 -22.59
CA GLU A 253 17.68 -2.46 -22.85
C GLU A 253 16.70 -3.18 -21.91
N TRP A 254 16.88 -4.50 -21.68
CA TRP A 254 16.10 -5.24 -20.70
C TRP A 254 16.18 -4.64 -19.30
N LYS A 255 17.39 -4.35 -18.83
CA LYS A 255 17.61 -3.69 -17.53
C LYS A 255 16.95 -2.32 -17.45
N SER A 256 17.03 -1.55 -18.50
CA SER A 256 16.38 -0.23 -18.59
C SER A 256 14.86 -0.35 -18.44
N ARG A 257 14.23 -1.30 -19.14
CA ARG A 257 12.79 -1.54 -19.09
C ARG A 257 12.32 -2.04 -17.72
N ILE A 258 13.05 -2.97 -17.13
CA ILE A 258 12.75 -3.46 -15.78
C ILE A 258 12.91 -2.36 -14.73
N ASN A 259 13.95 -1.52 -14.83
CA ASN A 259 14.13 -0.38 -13.93
C ASN A 259 12.99 0.65 -14.08
N ALA A 260 12.52 0.90 -15.31
CA ALA A 260 11.36 1.75 -15.55
C ALA A 260 10.08 1.18 -14.89
N TYR A 261 9.86 -0.13 -15.03
CA TYR A 261 8.77 -0.82 -14.34
C TYR A 261 8.86 -0.65 -12.81
N PHE A 262 10.02 -0.88 -12.21
CA PHE A 262 10.17 -0.72 -10.77
C PHE A 262 10.03 0.72 -10.30
N LYS A 263 10.47 1.69 -11.11
CA LYS A 263 10.28 3.10 -10.80
C LYS A 263 8.79 3.47 -10.71
N GLU A 264 7.96 2.89 -11.57
CA GLU A 264 6.53 3.19 -11.64
C GLU A 264 5.71 2.33 -10.68
N PHE A 265 6.01 1.03 -10.59
CA PHE A 265 5.18 0.04 -9.89
C PHE A 265 5.86 -0.61 -8.67
N GLY A 266 7.13 -0.38 -8.45
CA GLY A 266 7.90 -1.05 -7.38
C GLY A 266 7.69 -0.50 -5.98
N CYS A 267 6.79 0.45 -5.80
CA CYS A 267 6.53 1.10 -4.51
C CYS A 267 5.50 0.38 -3.62
N THR A 268 4.90 -0.70 -4.10
CA THR A 268 3.88 -1.42 -3.32
C THR A 268 4.48 -1.96 -2.04
N ALA A 269 3.95 -1.52 -0.89
CA ALA A 269 4.32 -2.05 0.41
C ALA A 269 3.19 -2.92 0.93
N TYR A 270 3.46 -4.20 1.15
CA TYR A 270 2.51 -5.13 1.77
C TYR A 270 2.48 -4.97 3.29
N GLU A 271 3.62 -4.62 3.88
CA GLU A 271 3.80 -4.34 5.30
C GLU A 271 4.49 -2.99 5.46
N PHE A 272 4.05 -2.18 6.43
CA PHE A 272 4.55 -0.82 6.62
C PHE A 272 5.66 -0.69 7.65
N ASP A 273 6.01 -1.77 8.34
CA ASP A 273 7.22 -1.76 9.15
C ASP A 273 8.43 -1.62 8.24
N PHE A 274 9.37 -0.78 8.62
CA PHE A 274 10.55 -0.44 7.83
C PHE A 274 11.46 -1.64 7.52
N ALA A 275 11.37 -2.72 8.28
CA ALA A 275 12.16 -3.93 8.07
C ALA A 275 11.72 -4.73 6.83
N TYR A 276 10.51 -4.53 6.34
CA TYR A 276 10.02 -5.30 5.20
C TYR A 276 10.45 -4.69 3.87
N ALA A 277 11.06 -5.53 3.04
CA ALA A 277 11.58 -5.14 1.74
C ALA A 277 10.47 -4.91 0.72
N THR A 278 10.71 -3.95 -0.18
CA THR A 278 9.81 -3.62 -1.30
C THR A 278 10.07 -4.49 -2.53
N PRO A 279 9.15 -4.53 -3.51
CA PRO A 279 9.38 -5.24 -4.77
C PRO A 279 10.65 -4.81 -5.53
N GLN A 280 11.10 -3.56 -5.33
CA GLN A 280 12.38 -3.09 -5.89
C GLN A 280 13.61 -3.77 -5.27
N GLU A 281 13.48 -4.32 -4.08
CA GLU A 281 14.56 -5.01 -3.36
C GLU A 281 14.45 -6.54 -3.52
N ILE A 282 13.21 -7.08 -3.57
CA ILE A 282 12.93 -8.50 -3.78
C ILE A 282 12.39 -8.69 -5.20
N LEU A 283 13.31 -8.90 -6.17
CA LEU A 283 12.98 -8.95 -7.59
C LEU A 283 12.36 -10.28 -8.04
N THR A 284 12.58 -11.34 -7.27
CA THR A 284 12.19 -12.72 -7.64
C THR A 284 10.70 -12.85 -8.02
N PRO A 285 9.72 -12.32 -7.26
CA PRO A 285 8.30 -12.46 -7.63
C PRO A 285 7.97 -11.76 -8.96
N THR A 286 8.64 -10.65 -9.26
CA THR A 286 8.47 -9.94 -10.55
C THR A 286 8.95 -10.80 -11.70
N PHE A 287 10.11 -11.42 -11.58
CA PHE A 287 10.63 -12.34 -12.62
C PHE A 287 9.82 -13.63 -12.71
N GLU A 288 9.27 -14.14 -11.61
CA GLU A 288 8.31 -15.26 -11.65
C GLU A 288 7.06 -14.91 -12.47
N SER A 289 6.52 -13.70 -12.28
CA SER A 289 5.36 -13.23 -13.05
C SER A 289 5.68 -13.09 -14.54
N ILE A 290 6.83 -12.52 -14.88
CA ILE A 290 7.29 -12.41 -16.27
C ILE A 290 7.48 -13.81 -16.90
N LYS A 291 8.08 -14.75 -16.16
CA LYS A 291 8.21 -16.15 -16.61
C LYS A 291 6.87 -16.82 -16.85
N ALA A 292 5.91 -16.63 -15.94
CA ALA A 292 4.57 -17.19 -16.10
C ALA A 292 3.91 -16.73 -17.41
N PHE A 293 4.06 -15.45 -17.77
CA PHE A 293 3.58 -14.93 -19.04
C PHE A 293 4.38 -15.48 -20.24
N LEU A 294 5.70 -15.57 -20.12
CA LEU A 294 6.57 -16.17 -21.17
C LEU A 294 6.21 -17.63 -21.45
N GLU A 295 5.80 -18.37 -20.44
CA GLU A 295 5.44 -19.80 -20.51
C GLU A 295 3.94 -20.01 -20.80
N GLU A 296 3.19 -18.93 -21.08
CA GLU A 296 1.75 -18.96 -21.37
C GLU A 296 0.90 -19.56 -20.23
N LYS A 297 1.40 -19.51 -19.01
CA LYS A 297 0.69 -19.93 -17.79
C LYS A 297 -0.20 -18.82 -17.21
N GLY A 298 0.06 -17.56 -17.60
CA GLY A 298 -0.72 -16.38 -17.19
C GLY A 298 -1.70 -15.96 -18.28
N GLU A 299 -2.90 -15.53 -17.87
CA GLU A 299 -3.90 -14.98 -18.78
C GLU A 299 -3.47 -13.58 -19.26
N ASN A 300 -3.71 -13.27 -20.54
CA ASN A 300 -3.46 -11.94 -21.09
C ASN A 300 -4.32 -10.88 -20.37
N PRO A 301 -3.71 -9.92 -19.64
CA PRO A 301 -4.44 -8.95 -18.83
C PRO A 301 -5.30 -7.98 -19.66
N TYR A 302 -4.92 -7.71 -20.90
CA TYR A 302 -5.73 -6.89 -21.82
C TYR A 302 -7.00 -7.61 -22.23
N LEU A 303 -6.91 -8.89 -22.60
CA LEU A 303 -8.08 -9.69 -22.98
C LEU A 303 -9.00 -9.91 -21.77
N ARG A 304 -8.44 -10.16 -20.59
CA ARG A 304 -9.19 -10.28 -19.34
C ARG A 304 -9.95 -8.99 -19.00
N GLN A 305 -9.32 -7.84 -19.15
CA GLN A 305 -9.99 -6.55 -18.93
C GLN A 305 -11.15 -6.35 -19.89
N ILE A 306 -10.95 -6.62 -21.19
CA ILE A 306 -12.01 -6.51 -22.22
C ILE A 306 -13.18 -7.45 -21.89
N ALA A 307 -12.90 -8.68 -21.47
CA ALA A 307 -13.92 -9.65 -21.08
C ALA A 307 -14.72 -9.16 -19.86
N PHE A 308 -14.06 -8.62 -18.85
CA PHE A 308 -14.71 -8.05 -17.68
C PHE A 308 -15.54 -6.81 -18.01
N GLU A 309 -15.05 -5.93 -18.86
CA GLU A 309 -15.81 -4.77 -19.34
C GLU A 309 -17.07 -5.17 -20.09
N LYS A 310 -16.97 -6.15 -20.99
CA LYS A 310 -18.11 -6.71 -21.73
C LYS A 310 -19.14 -7.31 -20.78
N ARG A 311 -18.70 -8.12 -19.81
CA ARG A 311 -19.55 -8.74 -18.80
C ARG A 311 -20.25 -7.69 -17.92
N ARG A 312 -19.51 -6.64 -17.51
CA ARG A 312 -20.07 -5.50 -16.76
C ARG A 312 -21.19 -4.81 -17.53
N LYS A 313 -20.93 -4.42 -18.79
CA LYS A 313 -21.92 -3.73 -19.65
C LYS A 313 -23.16 -4.60 -19.89
N GLN A 314 -22.97 -5.90 -20.07
CA GLN A 314 -24.08 -6.84 -20.21
C GLN A 314 -24.93 -6.88 -18.94
N ALA A 315 -24.31 -7.08 -17.77
CA ALA A 315 -25.01 -7.12 -16.49
C ALA A 315 -25.77 -5.80 -16.20
N GLU A 316 -25.16 -4.65 -16.51
CA GLU A 316 -25.80 -3.34 -16.40
C GLU A 316 -27.07 -3.26 -17.26
N ASN A 317 -27.01 -3.68 -18.51
CA ASN A 317 -28.17 -3.69 -19.43
C ASN A 317 -29.29 -4.63 -18.95
N GLU A 318 -28.94 -5.83 -18.49
CA GLU A 318 -29.89 -6.81 -17.96
C GLU A 318 -30.62 -6.26 -16.73
N ILE A 319 -29.94 -5.57 -15.82
CA ILE A 319 -30.60 -4.92 -14.67
C ILE A 319 -31.47 -3.75 -15.14
N LEU A 320 -31.00 -2.94 -16.08
CA LEU A 320 -31.74 -1.79 -16.60
C LEU A 320 -33.08 -2.20 -17.29
N GLN A 321 -33.18 -3.43 -17.81
CA GLN A 321 -34.41 -3.98 -18.33
C GLN A 321 -35.42 -4.36 -17.23
N GLN A 322 -34.97 -4.59 -16.01
CA GLN A 322 -35.80 -4.96 -14.85
C GLN A 322 -36.32 -3.76 -14.05
N ILE A 323 -35.82 -2.56 -14.33
CA ILE A 323 -36.15 -1.34 -13.61
C ILE A 323 -36.57 -0.22 -14.56
N GLY A 324 -37.49 0.62 -14.14
CA GLY A 324 -37.99 1.76 -14.93
C GLY A 324 -38.13 3.04 -14.13
N GLY A 325 -38.45 4.14 -14.82
CA GLY A 325 -38.77 5.44 -14.23
C GLY A 325 -37.71 6.01 -13.32
N HIS A 326 -38.11 6.48 -12.15
CA HIS A 326 -37.21 7.09 -11.17
C HIS A 326 -36.16 6.10 -10.61
N ARG A 327 -36.51 4.81 -10.53
CA ARG A 327 -35.56 3.77 -10.05
C ARG A 327 -34.39 3.60 -11.01
N LYS A 328 -34.62 3.71 -12.33
CA LYS A 328 -33.53 3.69 -13.33
C LYS A 328 -32.58 4.87 -13.15
N LYS A 329 -33.08 6.08 -12.94
CA LYS A 329 -32.25 7.27 -12.68
C LYS A 329 -31.43 7.11 -11.41
N LEU A 330 -32.02 6.58 -10.33
CA LEU A 330 -31.33 6.34 -9.07
C LEU A 330 -30.25 5.26 -9.23
N PHE A 331 -30.57 4.17 -9.95
CA PHE A 331 -29.62 3.09 -10.26
C PHE A 331 -28.38 3.65 -10.96
N LEU A 332 -28.55 4.36 -12.07
CA LEU A 332 -27.44 4.91 -12.83
C LEU A 332 -26.59 5.89 -11.99
N LYS A 333 -27.24 6.70 -11.16
CA LYS A 333 -26.52 7.62 -10.27
C LYS A 333 -25.67 6.88 -9.22
N LEU A 334 -26.22 5.85 -8.58
CA LEU A 334 -25.50 5.07 -7.58
C LEU A 334 -24.42 4.19 -8.22
N LEU A 335 -24.73 3.58 -9.37
CA LEU A 335 -23.77 2.79 -10.15
C LEU A 335 -22.57 3.65 -10.57
N HIS A 336 -22.84 4.81 -11.18
CA HIS A 336 -21.76 5.73 -11.58
C HIS A 336 -20.89 6.16 -10.39
N TRP A 337 -21.51 6.44 -9.24
CA TRP A 337 -20.75 6.74 -8.04
C TRP A 337 -19.87 5.57 -7.59
N ALA A 338 -20.42 4.35 -7.55
CA ALA A 338 -19.68 3.15 -7.19
C ALA A 338 -18.53 2.85 -8.18
N GLN A 339 -18.80 2.96 -9.49
CA GLN A 339 -17.82 2.75 -10.55
C GLN A 339 -16.68 3.76 -10.55
N ASN A 340 -16.93 5.00 -10.15
CA ASN A 340 -15.88 6.02 -10.03
C ASN A 340 -15.04 5.87 -8.76
N THR A 341 -15.62 5.34 -7.69
CA THR A 341 -14.94 5.23 -6.40
C THR A 341 -14.20 3.90 -6.20
N ALA A 342 -14.62 2.82 -6.84
CA ALA A 342 -14.00 1.52 -6.69
C ALA A 342 -12.53 1.50 -7.23
N PRO A 343 -12.24 1.94 -8.47
CA PRO A 343 -10.85 2.01 -8.96
C PRO A 343 -9.98 2.94 -8.13
N MET A 344 -10.55 4.06 -7.67
CA MET A 344 -9.84 5.01 -6.81
C MET A 344 -9.42 4.36 -5.49
N ARG A 345 -10.27 3.52 -4.87
CA ARG A 345 -9.92 2.78 -3.65
C ARG A 345 -8.69 1.90 -3.89
N GLU A 346 -8.70 1.12 -4.96
CA GLU A 346 -7.59 0.23 -5.31
C GLU A 346 -6.29 1.04 -5.55
N ASN A 347 -6.39 2.13 -6.32
CA ASN A 347 -5.25 2.99 -6.60
C ASN A 347 -4.73 3.68 -5.33
N ALA A 348 -5.62 4.13 -4.45
CA ALA A 348 -5.24 4.77 -3.19
C ALA A 348 -4.49 3.81 -2.26
N ILE A 349 -4.93 2.56 -2.17
CA ILE A 349 -4.26 1.52 -1.39
C ILE A 349 -2.90 1.19 -2.01
N TYR A 350 -2.84 0.99 -3.33
CA TYR A 350 -1.61 0.68 -4.03
C TYR A 350 -0.51 1.73 -3.78
N LEU A 351 -0.87 3.00 -3.80
CA LEU A 351 0.06 4.12 -3.65
C LEU A 351 0.43 4.44 -2.19
N MET A 352 -0.12 3.73 -1.20
CA MET A 352 0.25 3.95 0.21
C MET A 352 1.74 3.71 0.47
N GLY A 353 2.35 2.83 -0.31
CA GLY A 353 3.77 2.50 -0.20
C GLY A 353 4.74 3.43 -0.93
N MET A 354 4.28 4.49 -1.63
CA MET A 354 5.14 5.32 -2.52
C MET A 354 6.46 5.78 -1.88
N GLY A 355 6.44 6.19 -0.62
CA GLY A 355 7.63 6.67 0.09
C GLY A 355 8.50 5.56 0.68
N HIS A 356 8.02 4.33 0.72
CA HIS A 356 8.69 3.23 1.42
C HIS A 356 10.08 2.88 0.84
N PRO A 357 10.25 2.79 -0.49
CA PRO A 357 11.56 2.54 -1.08
C PRO A 357 12.60 3.62 -0.73
N LEU A 358 12.18 4.88 -0.68
CA LEU A 358 13.06 5.98 -0.32
C LEU A 358 13.48 5.92 1.16
N ILE A 359 12.53 5.66 2.06
CA ILE A 359 12.79 5.47 3.49
C ILE A 359 13.79 4.33 3.70
N ARG A 360 13.60 3.21 3.03
CA ARG A 360 14.51 2.06 3.16
C ARG A 360 15.92 2.36 2.64
N ARG A 361 16.05 3.06 1.52
CA ARG A 361 17.37 3.55 1.03
C ARG A 361 18.05 4.46 2.04
N MET A 362 17.31 5.37 2.68
CA MET A 362 17.82 6.24 3.73
C MET A 362 18.26 5.45 4.97
N LEU A 363 17.49 4.45 5.38
CA LEU A 363 17.84 3.56 6.47
C LEU A 363 19.06 2.71 6.14
N GLN A 364 19.16 2.21 4.92
CA GLN A 364 20.36 1.47 4.46
C GLN A 364 21.61 2.32 4.51
N GLU A 365 21.56 3.55 4.02
CA GLU A 365 22.70 4.49 4.08
C GLU A 365 23.18 4.71 5.53
N ILE A 366 22.24 4.90 6.47
CA ILE A 366 22.62 5.03 7.89
C ILE A 366 23.18 3.71 8.42
N SER A 367 22.58 2.59 8.06
CA SER A 367 23.05 1.26 8.48
C SER A 367 24.47 0.98 8.03
N GLU A 368 24.82 1.33 6.80
CA GLU A 368 26.18 1.20 6.26
C GLU A 368 27.19 2.06 7.04
N ARG A 369 26.81 3.28 7.44
CA ARG A 369 27.64 4.14 8.28
C ARG A 369 27.84 3.57 9.68
N LEU A 370 26.77 3.07 10.31
CA LEU A 370 26.84 2.45 11.63
C LEU A 370 27.66 1.15 11.61
N LEU A 371 27.55 0.35 10.55
CA LEU A 371 28.34 -0.86 10.35
C LEU A 371 29.82 -0.52 10.20
N THR A 372 30.15 0.49 9.38
CA THR A 372 31.52 0.98 9.17
C THR A 372 32.13 1.53 10.47
N GLY A 373 31.27 2.21 11.28
CA GLY A 373 31.69 2.73 12.61
C GLY A 373 31.74 1.66 13.71
N GLY A 374 31.37 0.40 13.41
CA GLY A 374 31.37 -0.70 14.38
C GLY A 374 30.26 -0.63 15.43
N ALA A 375 29.23 0.22 15.21
CA ALA A 375 28.08 0.36 16.12
C ALA A 375 27.06 -0.76 15.99
N ILE A 376 26.97 -1.39 14.81
CA ILE A 376 26.13 -2.57 14.52
C ILE A 376 26.97 -3.64 13.84
N SER A 377 26.49 -4.90 13.86
CA SER A 377 27.18 -6.06 13.29
C SER A 377 26.63 -6.46 11.91
N HIS A 378 25.36 -6.14 11.64
CA HIS A 378 24.66 -6.44 10.38
C HIS A 378 23.82 -5.24 9.97
N LEU A 379 23.59 -5.07 8.65
CA LEU A 379 22.77 -3.97 8.12
C LEU A 379 21.35 -3.95 8.70
N ASP A 380 20.77 -5.12 8.92
CA ASP A 380 19.40 -5.24 9.45
C ASP A 380 19.32 -4.94 10.96
N ASP A 381 20.45 -4.82 11.67
CA ASP A 381 20.46 -4.46 13.10
C ASP A 381 19.82 -3.08 13.33
N ILE A 382 19.80 -2.21 12.31
CA ILE A 382 19.18 -0.88 12.37
C ILE A 382 17.71 -0.93 12.77
N TYR A 383 16.96 -1.94 12.34
CA TYR A 383 15.53 -2.09 12.66
C TYR A 383 15.28 -2.45 14.12
N TRP A 384 16.31 -2.96 14.81
CA TRP A 384 16.28 -3.33 16.24
C TRP A 384 16.74 -2.21 17.16
N LEU A 385 17.20 -1.08 16.62
CA LEU A 385 17.49 0.13 17.36
C LEU A 385 16.19 0.90 17.64
N THR A 386 16.15 1.60 18.77
CA THR A 386 15.07 2.53 19.09
C THR A 386 15.43 3.94 18.64
N LYS A 387 14.43 4.84 18.54
CA LYS A 387 14.65 6.28 18.28
C LYS A 387 15.66 6.92 19.27
N THR A 388 15.75 6.42 20.50
CA THR A 388 16.67 6.94 21.52
C THR A 388 18.11 6.50 21.32
N ASP A 389 18.34 5.35 20.75
CA ASP A 389 19.70 4.84 20.49
C ASP A 389 20.41 5.72 19.45
N TRP A 390 19.66 6.25 18.50
CA TRP A 390 20.18 7.15 17.46
C TRP A 390 20.62 8.53 17.95
N LYS A 391 20.15 8.97 19.12
CA LYS A 391 20.57 10.24 19.73
C LYS A 391 21.88 10.13 20.48
N ARG A 392 22.36 8.91 20.69
CA ARG A 392 23.59 8.62 21.46
C ARG A 392 24.78 8.25 20.56
N SER A 393 24.53 7.97 19.29
CA SER A 393 25.55 7.72 18.25
C SER A 393 25.82 8.99 17.43
#